data_d23c5b955f248cc437f6c8383eeff8da
#
_entry.id   d23c5b955f248cc437f6c8383eeff8da
#
_cell.length_a   1.000
_cell.length_b   1.000
_cell.length_c   1.000
_cell.angle_alpha   90.00
_cell.angle_beta   90.00
_cell.angle_gamma   90.00
#
_symmetry.space_group_name_H-M   'P 1'
#
loop_
_entity.id
_entity.type
_entity.pdbx_description
1 polymer ?
#
loop_
_entity_poly.entity_id
_entity_poly.type
_entity_poly.pdbx_seq_one_letter_code
_entity_poly.pdbx_strand_id
1 'polypeptide(L)'
;CNINPSKNKILSTNSDNFILLEKQRDKLFSHPNKKDKFSISIIGENILKGKMIFKINNSNGIELLNETYPSNVLINGYIIDENITDEEKINMIKKRVSSFFDDKNFIFPAINSSDVIDTDYSNSEIWNAVKSNPKALGFYYLIGDELGCKLAYSKKQKKIVKYFCCC
;
A
#
# COMPACT_ATOMS: atom_id res chain seq x y z
N CYS A 1 -11.78 -8.26 58.65
CA CYS A 1 -10.58 -7.70 57.99
C CYS A 1 -10.63 -8.05 56.51
N ASN A 2 -11.06 -7.12 55.68
CA ASN A 2 -11.08 -7.25 54.20
C ASN A 2 -9.74 -6.82 53.64
N ILE A 3 -9.03 -7.75 53.02
CA ILE A 3 -7.83 -7.46 52.22
C ILE A 3 -8.25 -7.47 50.75
N ASN A 4 -8.28 -6.28 50.17
CA ASN A 4 -8.46 -6.11 48.74
C ASN A 4 -7.19 -6.53 47.98
N PRO A 5 -7.25 -7.40 46.96
CA PRO A 5 -6.11 -7.62 46.10
C PRO A 5 -6.00 -6.46 45.11
N SER A 6 -4.88 -5.73 45.19
CA SER A 6 -4.50 -4.72 44.22
C SER A 6 -4.43 -5.35 42.83
N LYS A 7 -5.25 -4.79 41.91
CA LYS A 7 -5.17 -5.10 40.48
C LYS A 7 -3.85 -4.53 39.95
N ASN A 8 -2.85 -5.38 39.82
CA ASN A 8 -1.70 -5.07 38.96
C ASN A 8 -2.18 -4.97 37.52
N LYS A 9 -2.32 -3.74 37.04
CA LYS A 9 -2.52 -3.43 35.64
C LYS A 9 -1.19 -3.74 34.94
N ILE A 10 -1.08 -4.93 34.36
CA ILE A 10 0.02 -5.27 33.46
C ILE A 10 -0.13 -4.28 32.28
N LEU A 11 0.74 -3.27 32.24
CA LEU A 11 0.99 -2.50 31.04
C LEU A 11 1.56 -3.47 30.02
N SER A 12 0.71 -3.94 29.10
CA SER A 12 1.19 -4.54 27.86
C SER A 12 1.95 -3.44 27.13
N THR A 13 3.26 -3.51 27.20
CA THR A 13 4.13 -2.72 26.32
C THR A 13 3.84 -3.21 24.91
N ASN A 14 3.09 -2.40 24.14
CA ASN A 14 2.83 -2.65 22.73
C ASN A 14 4.15 -2.53 21.96
N SER A 15 4.91 -3.60 21.91
CA SER A 15 6.09 -3.76 21.04
C SER A 15 5.73 -3.70 19.54
N ASP A 16 4.45 -3.78 19.21
CA ASP A 16 3.94 -3.83 17.84
C ASP A 16 3.91 -2.47 17.11
N ASN A 17 4.34 -1.37 17.76
CA ASN A 17 4.14 -0.01 17.22
C ASN A 17 5.42 0.72 16.81
N PHE A 18 6.56 0.07 16.79
CA PHE A 18 7.78 0.73 16.31
C PHE A 18 7.79 0.80 14.79
N ILE A 19 7.87 2.04 14.26
CA ILE A 19 8.10 2.27 12.82
C ILE A 19 9.58 2.01 12.54
N LEU A 20 9.85 0.96 11.76
CA LEU A 20 11.19 0.55 11.40
C LEU A 20 11.64 1.18 10.08
N LEU A 21 10.70 1.33 9.14
CA LEU A 21 10.90 1.98 7.84
C LEU A 21 9.65 2.77 7.49
N GLU A 22 9.83 3.91 6.82
CA GLU A 22 8.73 4.70 6.30
C GLU A 22 9.14 5.41 5.01
N LYS A 23 8.18 5.51 4.07
CA LYS A 23 8.27 6.36 2.89
C LYS A 23 6.93 7.04 2.67
N GLN A 24 6.97 8.31 2.29
CA GLN A 24 5.76 9.09 2.01
C GLN A 24 5.91 9.81 0.66
N ARG A 25 4.77 10.06 0.00
CA ARG A 25 4.68 10.84 -1.24
C ARG A 25 3.34 11.55 -1.29
N ASP A 26 3.35 12.82 -1.69
CA ASP A 26 2.13 13.59 -1.92
C ASP A 26 1.81 13.64 -3.41
N LYS A 27 0.56 13.35 -3.79
CA LYS A 27 0.08 13.39 -5.18
C LYS A 27 -1.34 13.95 -5.26
N LEU A 28 -1.65 14.67 -6.34
CA LEU A 28 -3.02 15.03 -6.69
C LEU A 28 -3.75 13.76 -7.14
N PHE A 29 -4.60 13.20 -6.29
CA PHE A 29 -5.20 11.88 -6.54
C PHE A 29 -6.73 11.87 -6.39
N SER A 30 -7.26 12.14 -5.20
CA SER A 30 -8.72 12.20 -4.99
C SER A 30 -9.34 13.55 -5.32
N HIS A 31 -8.53 14.60 -5.33
CA HIS A 31 -8.97 15.97 -5.57
C HIS A 31 -8.05 16.67 -6.60
N PRO A 32 -8.60 17.52 -7.50
CA PRO A 32 -7.81 18.15 -8.56
C PRO A 32 -6.76 19.15 -8.07
N ASN A 33 -6.97 19.77 -6.89
CA ASN A 33 -6.13 20.87 -6.39
C ASN A 33 -5.58 20.62 -4.96
N LYS A 34 -5.84 19.46 -4.38
CA LYS A 34 -5.36 19.09 -3.04
C LYS A 34 -4.64 17.77 -3.13
N LYS A 35 -3.46 17.70 -2.52
CA LYS A 35 -2.66 16.50 -2.53
C LYS A 35 -3.10 15.52 -1.45
N ASP A 36 -3.16 14.26 -1.81
CA ASP A 36 -3.33 13.16 -0.89
C ASP A 36 -1.95 12.63 -0.50
N LYS A 37 -1.84 12.15 0.73
CA LYS A 37 -0.62 11.58 1.27
C LYS A 37 -0.64 10.06 1.11
N PHE A 38 0.29 9.56 0.33
CA PHE A 38 0.61 8.15 0.21
C PHE A 38 1.70 7.82 1.22
N SER A 39 1.53 6.76 1.98
CA SER A 39 2.54 6.30 2.94
C SER A 39 2.65 4.78 2.95
N ILE A 40 3.89 4.29 3.02
CA ILE A 40 4.20 2.89 3.31
C ILE A 40 5.09 2.87 4.53
N SER A 41 4.78 1.99 5.48
CA SER A 41 5.60 1.79 6.67
C SER A 41 5.77 0.31 6.98
N ILE A 42 6.91 -0.03 7.55
CA ILE A 42 7.14 -1.32 8.20
C ILE A 42 7.13 -1.07 9.69
N ILE A 43 6.25 -1.77 10.40
CA ILE A 43 6.12 -1.68 11.85
C ILE A 43 6.40 -3.03 12.50
N GLY A 44 6.88 -3.02 13.74
CA GLY A 44 7.16 -4.21 14.53
C GLY A 44 8.52 -4.17 15.18
N GLU A 45 8.99 -5.32 15.66
CA GLU A 45 10.31 -5.46 16.28
C GLU A 45 11.42 -5.78 15.28
N ASN A 46 11.06 -6.37 14.13
CA ASN A 46 12.01 -6.83 13.12
C ASN A 46 11.44 -6.61 11.72
N ILE A 47 12.28 -6.14 10.79
CA ILE A 47 11.89 -5.84 9.41
C ILE A 47 11.36 -7.09 8.68
N LEU A 48 11.93 -8.27 8.90
CA LEU A 48 11.51 -9.49 8.21
C LEU A 48 10.19 -10.08 8.73
N LYS A 49 9.88 -9.82 10.00
CA LYS A 49 8.70 -10.34 10.70
C LYS A 49 7.66 -9.25 11.01
N GLY A 50 7.93 -8.04 10.56
CA GLY A 50 7.06 -6.89 10.75
C GLY A 50 5.80 -6.92 9.88
N LYS A 51 5.01 -5.88 10.00
CA LYS A 51 3.84 -5.62 9.16
C LYS A 51 4.14 -4.44 8.24
N MET A 52 3.85 -4.61 6.96
CA MET A 52 3.81 -3.53 5.99
C MET A 52 2.43 -2.91 6.02
N ILE A 53 2.35 -1.60 6.17
CA ILE A 53 1.10 -0.84 6.10
C ILE A 53 1.20 0.14 4.94
N PHE A 54 0.27 0.03 3.99
CA PHE A 54 0.11 0.97 2.90
C PHE A 54 -1.16 1.79 3.11
N LYS A 55 -1.02 3.11 3.20
CA LYS A 55 -2.14 4.04 3.42
C LYS A 55 -2.17 5.15 2.39
N ILE A 56 -3.39 5.61 2.11
CA ILE A 56 -3.63 6.86 1.40
C ILE A 56 -4.62 7.68 2.22
N ASN A 57 -4.19 8.86 2.64
CA ASN A 57 -5.03 9.82 3.36
C ASN A 57 -5.27 11.04 2.49
N ASN A 58 -6.48 11.55 2.48
CA ASN A 58 -6.76 12.80 1.76
C ASN A 58 -6.15 14.01 2.49
N SER A 59 -6.24 15.18 1.85
CA SER A 59 -5.71 16.45 2.38
C SER A 59 -6.31 16.88 3.73
N ASN A 60 -7.44 16.31 4.12
CA ASN A 60 -8.08 16.55 5.43
C ASN A 60 -7.72 15.46 6.45
N GLY A 61 -6.81 14.54 6.12
CA GLY A 61 -6.39 13.45 7.00
C GLY A 61 -7.35 12.25 7.03
N ILE A 62 -8.40 12.24 6.19
CA ILE A 62 -9.34 11.12 6.11
C ILE A 62 -8.65 9.96 5.36
N GLU A 63 -8.68 8.79 5.98
CA GLU A 63 -8.13 7.56 5.39
C GLU A 63 -9.00 7.09 4.22
N LEU A 64 -8.42 7.05 3.02
CA LEU A 64 -9.05 6.57 1.79
C LEU A 64 -8.69 5.12 1.47
N LEU A 65 -7.52 4.68 1.92
CA LEU A 65 -7.01 3.31 1.77
C LEU A 65 -6.16 2.95 2.98
N ASN A 66 -6.32 1.71 3.45
CA ASN A 66 -5.46 1.12 4.47
C ASN A 66 -5.34 -0.38 4.20
N GLU A 67 -4.16 -0.80 3.79
CA GLU A 67 -3.84 -2.20 3.54
C GLU A 67 -2.68 -2.63 4.42
N THR A 68 -2.80 -3.81 5.01
CA THR A 68 -1.79 -4.37 5.89
C THR A 68 -1.40 -5.77 5.44
N TYR A 69 -0.10 -6.01 5.33
CA TYR A 69 0.48 -7.27 4.90
C TYR A 69 1.67 -7.65 5.79
N PRO A 70 2.11 -8.91 5.85
CA PRO A 70 3.42 -9.24 6.37
C PRO A 70 4.51 -8.53 5.56
N SER A 71 5.57 -8.04 6.22
CA SER A 71 6.63 -7.27 5.53
C SER A 71 7.38 -8.05 4.45
N ASN A 72 7.47 -9.37 4.62
CA ASN A 72 8.16 -10.26 3.67
C ASN A 72 7.44 -10.37 2.31
N VAL A 73 6.17 -9.94 2.19
CA VAL A 73 5.49 -9.90 0.88
C VAL A 73 6.20 -9.00 -0.13
N LEU A 74 7.00 -8.03 0.35
CA LEU A 74 7.77 -7.15 -0.53
C LEU A 74 8.90 -7.87 -1.27
N ILE A 75 9.29 -9.05 -0.83
CA ILE A 75 10.39 -9.84 -1.42
C ILE A 75 9.99 -11.27 -1.77
N ASN A 76 8.78 -11.72 -1.42
CA ASN A 76 8.28 -13.02 -1.84
C ASN A 76 8.27 -13.08 -3.38
N GLY A 77 8.75 -14.21 -3.93
CA GLY A 77 8.90 -14.41 -5.36
C GLY A 77 10.17 -13.81 -5.98
N TYR A 78 10.83 -12.85 -5.33
CA TYR A 78 12.13 -12.31 -5.78
C TYR A 78 13.33 -13.10 -5.24
N ILE A 79 13.10 -14.02 -4.31
CA ILE A 79 14.14 -14.86 -3.72
C ILE A 79 14.21 -16.15 -4.54
N ILE A 80 15.18 -16.19 -5.46
CA ILE A 80 15.46 -17.38 -6.29
C ILE A 80 16.55 -18.26 -5.64
N ASP A 81 17.41 -17.65 -4.80
CA ASP A 81 18.51 -18.35 -4.13
C ASP A 81 18.12 -18.66 -2.68
N GLU A 82 18.11 -19.96 -2.33
CA GLU A 82 17.82 -20.43 -0.97
C GLU A 82 18.91 -20.01 0.04
N ASN A 83 20.08 -19.62 -0.43
CA ASN A 83 21.23 -19.21 0.43
C ASN A 83 21.24 -17.71 0.76
N ILE A 84 20.24 -16.94 0.32
CA ILE A 84 20.17 -15.50 0.62
C ILE A 84 20.08 -15.25 2.14
N THR A 85 20.95 -14.39 2.64
CA THR A 85 21.04 -14.06 4.06
C THR A 85 19.88 -13.16 4.52
N ASP A 86 19.63 -13.13 5.82
CA ASP A 86 18.62 -12.21 6.39
C ASP A 86 18.97 -10.74 6.17
N GLU A 87 20.26 -10.40 6.15
CA GLU A 87 20.74 -9.05 5.85
C GLU A 87 20.40 -8.65 4.41
N GLU A 88 20.62 -9.54 3.46
CA GLU A 88 20.26 -9.31 2.06
C GLU A 88 18.75 -9.15 1.89
N LYS A 89 17.95 -10.00 2.55
CA LYS A 89 16.47 -9.85 2.57
C LYS A 89 16.05 -8.49 3.14
N ILE A 90 16.64 -8.05 4.24
CA ILE A 90 16.38 -6.74 4.84
C ILE A 90 16.73 -5.62 3.86
N ASN A 91 17.86 -5.70 3.17
CA ASN A 91 18.27 -4.71 2.18
C ASN A 91 17.32 -4.68 0.98
N MET A 92 16.81 -5.83 0.54
CA MET A 92 15.75 -5.89 -0.49
C MET A 92 14.47 -5.18 -0.03
N ILE A 93 13.99 -5.44 1.19
CA ILE A 93 12.80 -4.76 1.74
C ILE A 93 13.03 -3.24 1.81
N LYS A 94 14.19 -2.79 2.32
CA LYS A 94 14.55 -1.36 2.36
C LYS A 94 14.50 -0.73 0.97
N LYS A 95 15.06 -1.39 -0.03
CA LYS A 95 15.04 -0.93 -1.42
C LYS A 95 13.61 -0.86 -1.97
N ARG A 96 12.79 -1.87 -1.71
CA ARG A 96 11.38 -1.89 -2.14
C ARG A 96 10.57 -0.77 -1.49
N VAL A 97 10.73 -0.53 -0.18
CA VAL A 97 10.07 0.58 0.51
C VAL A 97 10.53 1.93 -0.05
N SER A 98 11.83 2.12 -0.29
CA SER A 98 12.36 3.39 -0.80
C SER A 98 11.85 3.72 -2.21
N SER A 99 11.64 2.73 -3.07
CA SER A 99 11.17 2.88 -4.45
C SER A 99 9.65 2.72 -4.63
N PHE A 100 8.90 2.46 -3.55
CA PHE A 100 7.47 2.14 -3.63
C PHE A 100 6.66 3.25 -4.30
N PHE A 101 7.02 4.50 -4.06
CA PHE A 101 6.38 5.69 -4.66
C PHE A 101 7.24 6.38 -5.71
N ASP A 102 8.04 5.64 -6.47
CA ASP A 102 8.74 6.19 -7.63
C ASP A 102 7.74 6.71 -8.67
N ASP A 103 8.12 7.74 -9.40
CA ASP A 103 7.24 8.39 -10.38
C ASP A 103 6.75 7.42 -11.47
N LYS A 104 7.53 6.40 -11.83
CA LYS A 104 7.13 5.35 -12.79
C LYS A 104 5.93 4.50 -12.34
N ASN A 105 5.65 4.49 -11.03
CA ASN A 105 4.52 3.76 -10.46
C ASN A 105 3.21 4.58 -10.51
N PHE A 106 3.30 5.88 -10.83
CA PHE A 106 2.13 6.72 -11.09
C PHE A 106 1.84 6.80 -12.58
N ILE A 107 0.62 6.47 -12.97
CA ILE A 107 0.18 6.31 -14.35
C ILE A 107 -0.79 7.44 -14.70
N PHE A 108 -0.48 8.24 -15.70
CA PHE A 108 -1.37 9.33 -16.13
C PHE A 108 -1.58 9.35 -17.64
N PRO A 109 -2.83 9.33 -18.10
CA PRO A 109 -4.05 9.03 -17.32
C PRO A 109 -4.04 7.60 -16.79
N ALA A 110 -4.85 7.30 -15.76
CA ALA A 110 -4.95 5.96 -15.17
C ALA A 110 -5.29 4.88 -16.20
N ILE A 111 -6.16 5.23 -17.15
CA ILE A 111 -6.55 4.40 -18.30
C ILE A 111 -6.58 5.30 -19.52
N ASN A 112 -5.87 4.93 -20.58
CA ASN A 112 -5.91 5.64 -21.86
C ASN A 112 -7.21 5.34 -22.62
N SER A 113 -7.60 6.22 -23.52
CA SER A 113 -8.80 6.03 -24.36
C SER A 113 -8.72 4.78 -25.24
N SER A 114 -7.50 4.44 -25.69
CA SER A 114 -7.20 3.26 -26.52
C SER A 114 -7.07 1.95 -25.73
N ASP A 115 -6.96 2.02 -24.39
CA ASP A 115 -6.79 0.82 -23.58
C ASP A 115 -8.04 -0.05 -23.63
N VAL A 116 -7.83 -1.35 -23.79
CA VAL A 116 -8.88 -2.37 -23.78
C VAL A 116 -8.87 -3.04 -22.41
N ILE A 117 -10.06 -3.29 -21.88
CA ILE A 117 -10.20 -3.99 -20.60
C ILE A 117 -9.75 -5.44 -20.74
N ASP A 118 -9.00 -5.90 -19.77
CA ASP A 118 -8.77 -7.31 -19.53
C ASP A 118 -9.74 -7.79 -18.45
N THR A 119 -10.74 -8.56 -18.86
CA THR A 119 -11.83 -9.00 -17.96
C THR A 119 -11.39 -10.08 -16.97
N ASP A 120 -10.26 -10.72 -17.19
CA ASP A 120 -9.71 -11.71 -16.25
C ASP A 120 -9.13 -11.01 -15.01
N TYR A 121 -8.66 -9.75 -15.16
CA TYR A 121 -8.00 -8.99 -14.10
C TYR A 121 -8.71 -7.69 -13.73
N SER A 122 -9.86 -7.39 -14.37
CA SER A 122 -10.57 -6.12 -14.20
C SER A 122 -12.08 -6.29 -14.15
N ASN A 123 -12.72 -5.58 -13.23
CA ASN A 123 -14.17 -5.45 -13.22
C ASN A 123 -14.62 -4.36 -14.20
N SER A 124 -15.54 -4.68 -15.12
CA SER A 124 -15.99 -3.77 -16.19
C SER A 124 -16.63 -2.48 -15.67
N GLU A 125 -17.39 -2.53 -14.58
CA GLU A 125 -18.02 -1.34 -14.00
C GLU A 125 -16.95 -0.40 -13.42
N ILE A 126 -16.02 -0.95 -12.66
CA ILE A 126 -14.91 -0.20 -12.06
C ILE A 126 -14.01 0.39 -13.16
N TRP A 127 -13.65 -0.42 -14.16
CA TRP A 127 -12.83 0.00 -15.29
C TRP A 127 -13.45 1.20 -16.01
N ASN A 128 -14.72 1.09 -16.38
CA ASN A 128 -15.43 2.16 -17.08
C ASN A 128 -15.57 3.42 -16.22
N ALA A 129 -15.79 3.27 -14.92
CA ALA A 129 -15.85 4.41 -14.00
C ALA A 129 -14.52 5.17 -13.92
N VAL A 130 -13.38 4.48 -13.97
CA VAL A 130 -12.05 5.11 -14.01
C VAL A 130 -11.78 5.70 -15.40
N LYS A 131 -12.03 4.95 -16.48
CA LYS A 131 -11.82 5.37 -17.87
C LYS A 131 -12.62 6.61 -18.25
N SER A 132 -13.80 6.80 -17.67
CA SER A 132 -14.63 8.00 -17.88
C SER A 132 -14.00 9.29 -17.33
N ASN A 133 -12.95 9.21 -16.52
CA ASN A 133 -12.21 10.36 -16.02
C ASN A 133 -10.78 10.41 -16.61
N PRO A 134 -10.58 11.11 -17.75
CA PRO A 134 -9.28 11.19 -18.42
C PRO A 134 -8.21 11.92 -17.60
N LYS A 135 -8.58 12.54 -16.48
CA LYS A 135 -7.67 13.20 -15.54
C LYS A 135 -7.40 12.35 -14.29
N ALA A 136 -7.88 11.10 -14.25
CA ALA A 136 -7.57 10.22 -13.15
C ALA A 136 -6.08 9.85 -13.15
N LEU A 137 -5.44 9.95 -11.98
CA LEU A 137 -4.12 9.41 -11.74
C LEU A 137 -4.28 7.95 -11.28
N GLY A 138 -3.56 7.04 -11.90
CA GLY A 138 -3.42 5.67 -11.46
C GLY A 138 -2.17 5.50 -10.60
N PHE A 139 -2.18 4.50 -9.73
CA PHE A 139 -1.00 4.07 -8.99
C PHE A 139 -0.87 2.56 -9.08
N TYR A 140 0.28 2.09 -9.56
CA TYR A 140 0.64 0.68 -9.63
C TYR A 140 1.54 0.31 -8.47
N TYR A 141 1.24 -0.81 -7.82
CA TYR A 141 2.09 -1.38 -6.81
C TYR A 141 2.11 -2.91 -6.91
N LEU A 142 3.21 -3.48 -6.47
CA LEU A 142 3.47 -4.90 -6.52
C LEU A 142 3.66 -5.44 -5.12
N ILE A 143 2.93 -6.49 -4.79
CA ILE A 143 3.04 -7.23 -3.54
C ILE A 143 3.49 -8.65 -3.87
N GLY A 144 4.74 -8.96 -3.53
CA GLY A 144 5.36 -10.20 -3.96
C GLY A 144 5.72 -10.18 -5.44
N ASP A 145 5.76 -11.33 -6.05
CA ASP A 145 6.19 -11.53 -7.43
C ASP A 145 5.04 -11.40 -8.43
N GLU A 146 3.87 -11.82 -8.03
CA GLU A 146 2.74 -12.05 -8.94
C GLU A 146 1.57 -11.09 -8.71
N LEU A 147 1.40 -10.55 -7.49
CA LEU A 147 0.26 -9.68 -7.19
C LEU A 147 0.56 -8.22 -7.49
N GLY A 148 0.27 -7.79 -8.70
CA GLY A 148 0.33 -6.39 -9.13
C GLY A 148 -1.06 -5.77 -9.23
N CYS A 149 -1.30 -4.66 -8.53
CA CYS A 149 -2.56 -3.93 -8.60
C CYS A 149 -2.38 -2.50 -9.10
N LYS A 150 -3.38 -2.02 -9.87
CA LYS A 150 -3.54 -0.62 -10.24
C LYS A 150 -4.76 -0.05 -9.54
N LEU A 151 -4.59 1.05 -8.85
CA LEU A 151 -5.67 1.74 -8.18
C LEU A 151 -5.82 3.19 -8.69
N ALA A 152 -7.04 3.72 -8.59
CA ALA A 152 -7.36 5.10 -8.89
C ALA A 152 -8.52 5.57 -8.00
N TYR A 153 -8.71 6.89 -7.89
CA TYR A 153 -9.88 7.43 -7.22
C TYR A 153 -11.05 7.53 -8.19
N SER A 154 -12.12 6.78 -7.92
CA SER A 154 -13.37 6.86 -8.69
C SER A 154 -14.23 8.01 -8.19
N LYS A 155 -14.38 9.08 -8.99
CA LYS A 155 -15.28 10.19 -8.69
C LYS A 155 -16.73 9.73 -8.59
N LYS A 156 -17.14 8.77 -9.42
CA LYS A 156 -18.49 8.19 -9.42
C LYS A 156 -18.80 7.49 -8.11
N GLN A 157 -17.86 6.68 -7.62
CA GLN A 157 -18.04 5.90 -6.40
C GLN A 157 -17.53 6.62 -5.14
N LYS A 158 -16.84 7.77 -5.29
CA LYS A 158 -16.26 8.59 -4.22
C LYS A 158 -15.31 7.79 -3.30
N LYS A 159 -14.54 6.87 -3.88
CA LYS A 159 -13.58 6.01 -3.17
C LYS A 159 -12.44 5.59 -4.07
N ILE A 160 -11.37 5.07 -3.45
CA ILE A 160 -10.32 4.37 -4.16
C ILE A 160 -10.84 3.03 -4.64
N VAL A 161 -10.54 2.69 -5.88
CA VAL A 161 -10.89 1.42 -6.52
C VAL A 161 -9.67 0.77 -7.12
N LYS A 162 -9.59 -0.55 -7.03
CA LYS A 162 -8.63 -1.36 -7.78
C LYS A 162 -9.26 -1.67 -9.13
N TYR A 163 -8.77 -1.05 -10.18
CA TYR A 163 -9.32 -1.22 -11.52
C TYR A 163 -8.61 -2.30 -12.34
N PHE A 164 -7.50 -2.82 -11.82
CA PHE A 164 -6.76 -3.94 -12.36
C PHE A 164 -5.99 -4.61 -11.23
N CYS A 165 -6.02 -5.93 -11.13
CA CYS A 165 -5.13 -6.73 -10.31
C CYS A 165 -4.83 -8.03 -11.04
N CYS A 166 -3.54 -8.33 -11.24
CA CYS A 166 -3.07 -9.61 -11.78
C CYS A 166 -2.37 -10.43 -10.70
N CYS A 167 -2.42 -11.73 -10.83
CA CYS A 167 -1.65 -12.71 -10.09
C CYS A 167 -0.88 -13.64 -11.07
#